data_dd0b63e518efcd8e79a3ff1353cb7378
#
_entry.id   dd0b63e518efcd8e79a3ff1353cb7378
#
_cell.length_a   1.000
_cell.length_b   1.000
_cell.length_c   1.000
_cell.angle_alpha   90.00
_cell.angle_beta   90.00
_cell.angle_gamma   90.00
#
_symmetry.space_group_name_H-M   'P 1'
#
loop_
_entity.id
_entity.type
_entity.pdbx_description
1 polymer ?
#
loop_
_entity_poly.entity_id
_entity_poly.type
_entity_poly.pdbx_seq_one_letter_code
_entity_poly.pdbx_strand_id
1 'polypeptide(L)'
;MDINFIKETTEPVIDVESEFWLDLVTNMAQKSNWHMIYLLSKSVSREVSILVDSKDNYFVDWGTIGRVELNPPVGAVIPFKLWVHTHPSNTAYWSITDRNTLEVAKGILDKALVLGDNGLLSTTLQPISSSTDDTVYPNLQWTEEEVIGWLEYNSDNLSSDFVEEIYSPEFRAKWIRRRILTDDFASDGNDW
;
A
#
# COMPACT_ATOMS: atom_id res chain seq x y z
N MET A 1 37.98 34.66 -13.64
CA MET A 1 36.50 34.72 -13.43
C MET A 1 35.97 33.33 -13.73
N ASP A 2 35.93 32.52 -12.69
CA ASP A 2 35.42 31.16 -12.83
C ASP A 2 33.90 31.16 -12.55
N ILE A 3 33.13 30.95 -13.59
CA ILE A 3 31.69 30.79 -13.48
C ILE A 3 31.46 29.31 -13.14
N ASN A 4 31.27 29.02 -11.86
CA ASN A 4 30.79 27.73 -11.42
C ASN A 4 29.36 27.51 -11.95
N PHE A 5 29.25 26.71 -13.01
CA PHE A 5 28.00 26.11 -13.42
C PHE A 5 27.63 25.05 -12.37
N ILE A 6 26.84 25.43 -11.38
CA ILE A 6 26.10 24.48 -10.55
C ILE A 6 25.04 23.87 -11.50
N LYS A 7 25.31 22.68 -12.00
CA LYS A 7 24.26 21.85 -12.58
C LYS A 7 23.32 21.50 -11.42
N GLU A 8 22.20 22.19 -11.32
CA GLU A 8 21.04 21.69 -10.60
C GLU A 8 20.62 20.40 -11.32
N THR A 9 21.03 19.27 -10.77
CA THR A 9 20.42 17.98 -11.10
C THR A 9 19.07 17.97 -10.42
N THR A 10 18.04 18.48 -11.09
CA THR A 10 16.66 18.24 -10.69
C THR A 10 16.43 16.74 -10.84
N GLU A 11 16.36 16.05 -9.69
CA GLU A 11 15.89 14.66 -9.71
C GLU A 11 14.49 14.64 -10.32
N PRO A 12 14.22 13.71 -11.24
CA PRO A 12 12.91 13.62 -11.87
C PRO A 12 11.84 13.40 -10.79
N VAL A 13 10.83 14.26 -10.77
CA VAL A 13 9.69 14.12 -9.86
C VAL A 13 8.83 12.98 -10.38
N ILE A 14 8.76 11.87 -9.61
CA ILE A 14 7.89 10.75 -9.94
C ILE A 14 6.44 11.18 -9.69
N ASP A 15 5.65 11.22 -10.75
CA ASP A 15 4.20 11.39 -10.66
C ASP A 15 3.52 10.06 -10.34
N VAL A 16 3.43 9.75 -9.03
CA VAL A 16 2.80 8.51 -8.54
C VAL A 16 1.28 8.47 -8.77
N GLU A 17 0.66 9.61 -9.09
CA GLU A 17 -0.77 9.73 -9.37
C GLU A 17 -1.08 9.49 -10.85
N SER A 18 -0.06 9.31 -11.71
CA SER A 18 -0.27 8.94 -13.10
C SER A 18 -0.93 7.57 -13.24
N GLU A 19 -1.71 7.38 -14.32
CA GLU A 19 -2.41 6.12 -14.62
C GLU A 19 -1.47 4.91 -14.57
N PHE A 20 -0.25 5.06 -15.07
CA PHE A 20 0.76 3.99 -15.03
C PHE A 20 1.06 3.49 -13.61
N TRP A 21 1.25 4.41 -12.64
CA TRP A 21 1.57 4.02 -11.27
C TRP A 21 0.34 3.47 -10.53
N LEU A 22 -0.84 4.01 -10.80
CA LEU A 22 -2.10 3.50 -10.25
C LEU A 22 -2.37 2.07 -10.75
N ASP A 23 -2.19 1.81 -12.03
CA ASP A 23 -2.34 0.48 -12.62
C ASP A 23 -1.31 -0.51 -12.08
N LEU A 24 -0.06 -0.07 -11.92
CA LEU A 24 1.01 -0.90 -11.37
C LEU A 24 0.68 -1.34 -9.93
N VAL A 25 0.29 -0.41 -9.07
CA VAL A 25 -0.10 -0.72 -7.67
C VAL A 25 -1.34 -1.60 -7.64
N THR A 26 -2.33 -1.33 -8.47
CA THR A 26 -3.54 -2.16 -8.61
C THR A 26 -3.19 -3.59 -8.98
N ASN A 27 -2.31 -3.80 -9.97
CA ASN A 27 -1.87 -5.13 -10.40
C ASN A 27 -1.10 -5.87 -9.30
N MET A 28 -0.27 -5.16 -8.53
CA MET A 28 0.42 -5.72 -7.37
C MET A 28 -0.58 -6.13 -6.28
N ALA A 29 -1.58 -5.29 -5.99
CA ALA A 29 -2.60 -5.55 -4.98
C ALA A 29 -3.48 -6.76 -5.33
N GLN A 30 -3.91 -6.89 -6.60
CA GLN A 30 -4.66 -8.04 -7.11
C GLN A 30 -3.91 -9.37 -6.93
N LYS A 31 -2.58 -9.33 -6.93
CA LYS A 31 -1.71 -10.48 -6.68
C LYS A 31 -1.29 -10.62 -5.22
N SER A 32 -1.82 -9.81 -4.33
CA SER A 32 -1.42 -9.74 -2.92
C SER A 32 0.10 -9.51 -2.72
N ASN A 33 0.74 -8.83 -3.67
CA ASN A 33 2.18 -8.55 -3.60
C ASN A 33 2.45 -7.33 -2.70
N TRP A 34 2.07 -7.46 -1.42
CA TRP A 34 2.12 -6.38 -0.43
C TRP A 34 3.53 -5.90 -0.15
N HIS A 35 4.51 -6.80 -0.17
CA HIS A 35 5.91 -6.41 0.04
C HIS A 35 6.41 -5.44 -1.04
N MET A 36 6.09 -5.69 -2.32
CA MET A 36 6.46 -4.78 -3.40
C MET A 36 5.77 -3.42 -3.30
N ILE A 37 4.50 -3.40 -2.88
CA ILE A 37 3.76 -2.16 -2.61
C ILE A 37 4.43 -1.37 -1.48
N TYR A 38 4.83 -2.05 -0.39
CA TYR A 38 5.58 -1.40 0.68
C TYR A 38 6.92 -0.82 0.18
N LEU A 39 7.71 -1.60 -0.58
CA LEU A 39 8.97 -1.13 -1.14
C LEU A 39 8.81 0.07 -2.08
N LEU A 40 7.75 0.08 -2.89
CA LEU A 40 7.40 1.22 -3.74
C LEU A 40 7.07 2.44 -2.91
N SER A 41 6.15 2.34 -1.95
CA SER A 41 5.78 3.40 -1.02
C SER A 41 7.01 3.99 -0.31
N LYS A 42 7.88 3.12 0.20
CA LYS A 42 9.15 3.52 0.83
C LYS A 42 10.08 4.26 -0.13
N SER A 43 10.18 3.82 -1.40
CA SER A 43 11.07 4.43 -2.39
C SER A 43 10.68 5.85 -2.75
N VAL A 44 9.37 6.16 -2.73
CA VAL A 44 8.83 7.50 -3.02
C VAL A 44 8.54 8.31 -1.76
N SER A 45 8.73 7.70 -0.57
CA SER A 45 8.46 8.32 0.74
C SER A 45 7.04 8.87 0.86
N ARG A 46 6.06 8.16 0.31
CA ARG A 46 4.63 8.48 0.42
C ARG A 46 3.84 7.26 0.87
N GLU A 47 2.87 7.46 1.72
CA GLU A 47 1.90 6.41 2.06
C GLU A 47 0.99 6.12 0.85
N VAL A 48 0.62 4.87 0.70
CA VAL A 48 -0.40 4.44 -0.27
C VAL A 48 -1.55 3.78 0.48
N SER A 49 -2.77 4.11 0.08
CA SER A 49 -4.01 3.47 0.53
C SER A 49 -4.62 2.68 -0.62
N ILE A 50 -5.07 1.46 -0.34
CA ILE A 50 -5.76 0.61 -1.30
C ILE A 50 -7.04 0.14 -0.65
N LEU A 51 -8.17 0.45 -1.27
CA LEU A 51 -9.47 0.00 -0.85
C LEU A 51 -10.03 -1.00 -1.86
N VAL A 52 -10.52 -2.14 -1.37
CA VAL A 52 -11.16 -3.16 -2.20
C VAL A 52 -12.63 -3.26 -1.81
N ASP A 53 -13.50 -3.03 -2.77
CA ASP A 53 -14.95 -3.06 -2.53
C ASP A 53 -15.54 -4.48 -2.64
N SER A 54 -16.85 -4.61 -2.38
CA SER A 54 -17.56 -5.90 -2.45
C SER A 54 -17.60 -6.52 -3.84
N LYS A 55 -17.31 -5.75 -4.89
CA LYS A 55 -17.26 -6.20 -6.29
C LYS A 55 -15.85 -6.45 -6.80
N ASP A 56 -14.85 -6.46 -5.92
CA ASP A 56 -13.43 -6.59 -6.25
C ASP A 56 -12.88 -5.46 -7.12
N ASN A 57 -13.47 -4.25 -7.01
CA ASN A 57 -12.84 -3.05 -7.55
C ASN A 57 -11.77 -2.55 -6.59
N TYR A 58 -10.61 -2.23 -7.14
CA TYR A 58 -9.45 -1.72 -6.42
C TYR A 58 -9.35 -0.21 -6.62
N PHE A 59 -9.23 0.53 -5.53
CA PHE A 59 -9.07 1.97 -5.53
C PHE A 59 -7.76 2.32 -4.83
N VAL A 60 -6.87 2.97 -5.54
CA VAL A 60 -5.54 3.36 -5.05
C VAL A 60 -5.51 4.86 -4.83
N ASP A 61 -5.04 5.28 -3.67
CA ASP A 61 -4.86 6.68 -3.31
C ASP A 61 -3.47 6.88 -2.68
N TRP A 62 -2.80 7.97 -3.05
CA TRP A 62 -1.49 8.34 -2.55
C TRP A 62 -1.61 9.48 -1.55
N GLY A 63 -1.24 9.17 -0.31
CA GLY A 63 -1.18 10.15 0.77
C GLY A 63 0.13 10.95 0.78
N THR A 64 0.45 11.51 1.94
CA THR A 64 1.72 12.15 2.26
C THR A 64 2.66 11.15 2.95
N ILE A 65 3.80 11.61 3.46
CA ILE A 65 4.78 10.77 4.16
C ILE A 65 4.26 10.14 5.48
N GLY A 66 3.18 10.63 6.04
CA GLY A 66 2.65 10.16 7.32
C GLY A 66 1.14 10.30 7.45
N ARG A 67 0.42 10.37 6.32
CA ARG A 67 -1.04 10.42 6.33
C ARG A 67 -1.63 9.96 5.01
N VAL A 68 -2.43 8.91 5.09
CA VAL A 68 -3.38 8.50 4.06
C VAL A 68 -4.73 8.23 4.73
N GLU A 69 -5.81 8.63 4.10
CA GLU A 69 -7.16 8.44 4.65
C GLU A 69 -7.86 7.25 3.99
N LEU A 70 -8.76 6.61 4.74
CA LEU A 70 -9.76 5.74 4.14
C LEU A 70 -10.83 6.65 3.52
N ASN A 71 -10.69 6.95 2.24
CA ASN A 71 -11.59 7.82 1.51
C ASN A 71 -12.26 7.06 0.36
N PRO A 72 -13.46 6.48 0.58
CA PRO A 72 -14.14 5.73 -0.46
C PRO A 72 -14.49 6.63 -1.65
N PRO A 73 -14.02 6.28 -2.86
CA PRO A 73 -14.33 7.08 -4.04
C PRO A 73 -15.78 6.91 -4.48
N VAL A 74 -16.26 7.87 -5.27
CA VAL A 74 -17.60 7.80 -5.85
C VAL A 74 -17.74 6.54 -6.70
N GLY A 75 -18.77 5.75 -6.42
CA GLY A 75 -19.05 4.49 -7.12
C GLY A 75 -18.53 3.23 -6.43
N ALA A 76 -17.75 3.36 -5.36
CA ALA A 76 -17.37 2.22 -4.54
C ALA A 76 -18.59 1.58 -3.85
N VAL A 77 -18.58 0.25 -3.74
CA VAL A 77 -19.73 -0.52 -3.25
C VAL A 77 -19.42 -1.17 -1.89
N ILE A 78 -20.17 -0.79 -0.87
CA ILE A 78 -20.04 -1.39 0.47
C ILE A 78 -20.73 -2.79 0.53
N PRO A 79 -20.29 -3.68 1.48
CA PRO A 79 -19.14 -3.49 2.38
C PRO A 79 -17.81 -3.54 1.62
N PHE A 80 -16.77 -2.96 2.22
CA PHE A 80 -15.41 -3.08 1.72
C PHE A 80 -14.78 -4.38 2.24
N LYS A 81 -14.19 -5.15 1.37
CA LYS A 81 -13.51 -6.40 1.74
C LYS A 81 -12.19 -6.15 2.44
N LEU A 82 -11.47 -5.10 2.00
CA LEU A 82 -10.11 -4.87 2.45
C LEU A 82 -9.74 -3.39 2.35
N TRP A 83 -9.08 -2.89 3.39
CA TRP A 83 -8.32 -1.64 3.36
C TRP A 83 -6.86 -1.92 3.68
N VAL A 84 -5.95 -1.47 2.83
CA VAL A 84 -4.50 -1.58 3.03
C VAL A 84 -3.90 -0.19 3.02
N HIS A 85 -2.99 0.10 3.95
CA HIS A 85 -2.16 1.29 3.87
C HIS A 85 -0.71 1.00 4.29
N THR A 86 0.20 1.90 3.94
CA THR A 86 1.63 1.73 4.19
C THR A 86 2.16 2.76 5.17
N HIS A 87 3.17 2.36 5.96
CA HIS A 87 4.00 3.23 6.78
C HIS A 87 5.44 3.24 6.25
N PRO A 88 5.78 4.04 5.22
CA PRO A 88 7.02 3.90 4.45
C PRO A 88 8.31 4.07 5.25
N SER A 89 8.25 4.72 6.41
CA SER A 89 9.41 4.99 7.29
C SER A 89 9.30 4.37 8.68
N ASN A 90 8.27 3.54 8.92
CA ASN A 90 7.99 2.98 10.23
C ASN A 90 7.69 1.48 10.16
N THR A 91 7.63 0.86 11.34
CA THR A 91 7.13 -0.51 11.49
C THR A 91 5.63 -0.59 11.19
N ALA A 92 5.13 -1.81 10.97
CA ALA A 92 3.70 -2.07 10.89
C ALA A 92 3.07 -1.96 12.28
N TYR A 93 2.20 -0.98 12.49
CA TYR A 93 1.42 -0.77 13.72
C TYR A 93 0.16 0.04 13.42
N TRP A 94 -0.87 -0.11 14.23
CA TRP A 94 -2.07 0.73 14.13
C TRP A 94 -1.85 2.05 14.89
N SER A 95 -1.73 3.14 14.18
CA SER A 95 -1.68 4.48 14.78
C SER A 95 -3.03 4.84 15.45
N ILE A 96 -3.07 5.93 16.22
CA ILE A 96 -4.33 6.42 16.80
C ILE A 96 -5.34 6.78 15.68
N THR A 97 -4.86 7.37 14.59
CA THR A 97 -5.69 7.73 13.45
C THR A 97 -6.28 6.48 12.79
N ASP A 98 -5.46 5.44 12.58
CA ASP A 98 -5.91 4.18 11.99
C ASP A 98 -6.97 3.50 12.87
N ARG A 99 -6.74 3.46 14.19
CA ARG A 99 -7.70 2.88 15.13
C ARG A 99 -9.04 3.64 15.11
N ASN A 100 -9.01 4.97 15.03
CA ASN A 100 -10.23 5.77 14.89
C ASN A 100 -10.94 5.49 13.56
N THR A 101 -10.19 5.34 12.47
CA THR A 101 -10.72 4.98 11.15
C THR A 101 -11.38 3.60 11.20
N LEU A 102 -10.72 2.60 11.80
CA LEU A 102 -11.28 1.25 11.97
C LEU A 102 -12.57 1.27 12.81
N GLU A 103 -12.62 2.06 13.89
CA GLU A 103 -13.85 2.18 14.71
C GLU A 103 -15.02 2.74 13.91
N VAL A 104 -14.78 3.77 13.10
CA VAL A 104 -15.82 4.37 12.23
C VAL A 104 -16.23 3.42 11.11
N ALA A 105 -15.29 2.61 10.61
CA ALA A 105 -15.54 1.67 9.52
C ALA A 105 -16.19 0.35 9.95
N LYS A 106 -16.47 0.14 11.25
CA LYS A 106 -17.20 -1.05 11.73
C LYS A 106 -18.53 -1.19 11.00
N GLY A 107 -18.76 -2.38 10.47
CA GLY A 107 -19.98 -2.69 9.70
C GLY A 107 -19.93 -2.37 8.20
N ILE A 108 -18.88 -1.69 7.74
CA ILE A 108 -18.67 -1.43 6.30
C ILE A 108 -17.29 -1.91 5.77
N LEU A 109 -16.43 -2.36 6.65
CA LEU A 109 -15.10 -2.90 6.31
C LEU A 109 -14.88 -4.23 7.02
N ASP A 110 -14.43 -5.26 6.29
CA ASP A 110 -14.25 -6.61 6.81
C ASP A 110 -12.83 -6.84 7.34
N LYS A 111 -11.81 -6.32 6.64
CA LYS A 111 -10.40 -6.55 6.96
C LYS A 111 -9.56 -5.33 6.66
N ALA A 112 -8.50 -5.12 7.47
CA ALA A 112 -7.50 -4.10 7.19
C ALA A 112 -6.07 -4.66 7.33
N LEU A 113 -5.13 -4.07 6.56
CA LEU A 113 -3.68 -4.34 6.63
C LEU A 113 -2.93 -3.02 6.79
N VAL A 114 -1.88 -3.03 7.60
CA VAL A 114 -0.86 -1.98 7.59
C VAL A 114 0.50 -2.59 7.26
N LEU A 115 1.20 -1.97 6.32
CA LEU A 115 2.49 -2.44 5.78
C LEU A 115 3.61 -1.55 6.31
N GLY A 116 4.62 -2.16 6.94
CA GLY A 116 5.77 -1.47 7.53
C GLY A 116 7.09 -2.14 7.19
N ASP A 117 8.20 -1.63 7.71
CA ASP A 117 9.54 -2.14 7.42
C ASP A 117 9.80 -3.56 7.98
N ASN A 118 9.11 -3.93 9.03
CA ASN A 118 9.20 -5.23 9.69
C ASN A 118 8.21 -6.28 9.15
N GLY A 119 7.31 -5.92 8.24
CA GLY A 119 6.29 -6.84 7.73
C GLY A 119 4.92 -6.20 7.54
N LEU A 120 3.89 -7.01 7.60
CA LEU A 120 2.50 -6.59 7.60
C LEU A 120 1.79 -6.97 8.92
N LEU A 121 0.89 -6.11 9.33
CA LEU A 121 -0.02 -6.37 10.44
C LEU A 121 -1.45 -6.35 9.90
N SER A 122 -2.24 -7.37 10.25
CA SER A 122 -3.64 -7.46 9.83
C SER A 122 -4.61 -7.33 11.00
N THR A 123 -5.84 -6.99 10.68
CA THR A 123 -6.98 -7.07 11.58
C THR A 123 -8.25 -7.40 10.81
N THR A 124 -9.10 -8.21 11.40
CA THR A 124 -10.36 -8.66 10.78
C THR A 124 -11.51 -8.34 11.73
N LEU A 125 -12.62 -7.89 11.18
CA LEU A 125 -13.82 -7.61 11.96
C LEU A 125 -14.55 -8.91 12.30
N GLN A 126 -14.78 -9.15 13.59
CA GLN A 126 -15.42 -10.38 14.06
C GLN A 126 -16.54 -10.09 15.06
N PRO A 127 -17.60 -10.93 15.12
CA PRO A 127 -18.58 -10.88 16.18
C PRO A 127 -17.94 -11.21 17.54
N ILE A 128 -18.30 -10.48 18.57
CA ILE A 128 -17.92 -10.81 19.94
C ILE A 128 -18.72 -12.05 20.36
N SER A 129 -18.00 -13.14 20.65
CA SER A 129 -18.59 -14.38 21.17
C SER A 129 -19.00 -14.25 22.64
N SER A 130 -19.86 -13.31 22.99
CA SER A 130 -20.37 -13.22 24.36
C SER A 130 -21.77 -12.67 24.37
N SER A 131 -22.66 -13.55 24.67
CA SER A 131 -23.90 -13.43 25.43
C SER A 131 -25.10 -14.08 24.76
N THR A 132 -25.73 -14.89 25.49
CA THR A 132 -27.09 -15.44 25.43
C THR A 132 -28.20 -14.36 25.35
N ASP A 133 -27.88 -13.15 24.92
CA ASP A 133 -28.86 -12.08 24.75
C ASP A 133 -29.11 -11.88 23.25
N ASP A 134 -30.32 -12.20 22.81
CA ASP A 134 -30.83 -12.06 21.43
C ASP A 134 -30.91 -10.59 20.99
N THR A 135 -29.82 -9.83 21.12
CA THR A 135 -29.76 -8.48 20.55
C THR A 135 -29.59 -8.60 19.04
N VAL A 136 -30.47 -7.91 18.31
CA VAL A 136 -30.64 -7.94 16.83
C VAL A 136 -29.36 -7.55 16.05
N TYR A 137 -28.34 -7.03 16.73
CA TYR A 137 -27.07 -6.63 16.11
C TYR A 137 -25.88 -7.26 16.86
N PRO A 138 -25.04 -8.06 16.17
CA PRO A 138 -23.83 -8.59 16.79
C PRO A 138 -22.90 -7.43 17.16
N ASN A 139 -22.39 -7.47 18.39
CA ASN A 139 -21.35 -6.55 18.79
C ASN A 139 -20.04 -6.95 18.03
N LEU A 140 -19.48 -6.05 17.25
CA LEU A 140 -18.33 -6.31 16.38
C LEU A 140 -17.04 -5.76 17.02
N GLN A 141 -15.96 -6.51 16.90
CA GLN A 141 -14.63 -6.07 17.31
C GLN A 141 -13.57 -6.42 16.27
N TRP A 142 -12.50 -5.62 16.23
CA TRP A 142 -11.31 -5.92 15.45
C TRP A 142 -10.44 -6.92 16.18
N THR A 143 -9.88 -7.90 15.45
CA THR A 143 -8.90 -8.84 16.00
C THR A 143 -7.60 -8.13 16.37
N GLU A 144 -6.88 -8.68 17.36
CA GLU A 144 -5.49 -8.32 17.62
C GLU A 144 -4.62 -9.42 16.99
N GLU A 145 -3.89 -9.09 15.92
CA GLU A 145 -3.02 -10.03 15.21
C GLU A 145 -1.56 -9.63 15.42
N GLU A 146 -0.66 -10.58 15.22
CA GLU A 146 0.78 -10.34 15.28
C GLU A 146 1.31 -9.92 13.90
N VAL A 147 2.46 -9.23 13.90
CA VAL A 147 3.13 -8.83 12.67
C VAL A 147 3.71 -10.07 11.99
N ILE A 148 3.36 -10.28 10.73
CA ILE A 148 3.98 -11.29 9.86
C ILE A 148 5.17 -10.64 9.15
N GLY A 149 6.37 -11.16 9.40
CA GLY A 149 7.60 -10.65 8.77
C GLY A 149 7.63 -10.88 7.25
N TRP A 150 8.31 -10.02 6.50
CA TRP A 150 8.35 -10.13 5.03
C TRP A 150 8.92 -11.44 4.50
N LEU A 151 9.90 -12.05 5.19
CA LEU A 151 10.43 -13.35 4.80
C LEU A 151 9.39 -14.45 4.91
N GLU A 152 8.67 -14.50 6.03
CA GLU A 152 7.60 -15.45 6.27
C GLU A 152 6.46 -15.24 5.27
N TYR A 153 5.98 -14.00 5.14
CA TYR A 153 4.91 -13.66 4.20
C TYR A 153 5.26 -14.06 2.77
N ASN A 154 6.48 -13.75 2.30
CA ASN A 154 6.89 -14.04 0.93
C ASN A 154 7.07 -15.55 0.70
N SER A 155 7.60 -16.31 1.69
CA SER A 155 7.73 -17.78 1.55
C SER A 155 6.38 -18.47 1.39
N ASP A 156 5.33 -17.93 1.99
CA ASP A 156 3.99 -18.51 1.96
C ASP A 156 3.17 -18.09 0.72
N ASN A 157 3.46 -16.91 0.16
CA ASN A 157 2.63 -16.29 -0.87
C ASN A 157 3.32 -16.12 -2.23
N LEU A 158 4.65 -16.27 -2.30
CA LEU A 158 5.43 -16.11 -3.54
C LEU A 158 6.23 -17.37 -3.84
N SER A 159 6.53 -17.60 -5.12
CA SER A 159 7.45 -18.68 -5.49
C SER A 159 8.86 -18.40 -4.96
N SER A 160 9.61 -19.44 -4.59
CA SER A 160 10.98 -19.32 -4.07
C SER A 160 11.90 -18.50 -4.99
N ASP A 161 11.81 -18.70 -6.30
CA ASP A 161 12.60 -18.00 -7.30
C ASP A 161 12.31 -16.49 -7.30
N PHE A 162 11.06 -16.10 -7.07
CA PHE A 162 10.66 -14.70 -7.01
C PHE A 162 11.11 -14.02 -5.70
N VAL A 163 11.12 -14.77 -4.60
CA VAL A 163 11.64 -14.27 -3.31
C VAL A 163 13.14 -13.99 -3.41
N GLU A 164 13.93 -14.90 -3.99
CA GLU A 164 15.36 -14.70 -4.22
C GLU A 164 15.61 -13.50 -5.14
N GLU A 165 14.81 -13.32 -6.19
CA GLU A 165 14.93 -12.19 -7.11
C GLU A 165 14.69 -10.86 -6.41
N ILE A 166 13.64 -10.71 -5.58
CA ILE A 166 13.33 -9.46 -4.87
C ILE A 166 14.46 -9.04 -3.92
N TYR A 167 15.10 -9.98 -3.26
CA TYR A 167 16.18 -9.70 -2.31
C TYR A 167 17.55 -9.56 -2.98
N SER A 168 17.67 -9.86 -4.27
CA SER A 168 18.93 -9.74 -5.00
C SER A 168 19.37 -8.29 -5.18
N PRO A 169 20.68 -8.00 -5.08
CA PRO A 169 21.20 -6.67 -5.40
C PRO A 169 20.92 -6.25 -6.85
N GLU A 170 20.88 -7.22 -7.78
CA GLU A 170 20.60 -7.04 -9.19
C GLU A 170 19.16 -6.56 -9.43
N PHE A 171 18.17 -7.13 -8.74
CA PHE A 171 16.80 -6.70 -8.83
C PHE A 171 16.64 -5.25 -8.38
N ARG A 172 17.26 -4.89 -7.23
CA ARG A 172 17.26 -3.52 -6.73
C ARG A 172 17.90 -2.54 -7.71
N ALA A 173 19.06 -2.94 -8.31
CA ALA A 173 19.75 -2.12 -9.31
C ALA A 173 18.94 -1.99 -10.61
N LYS A 174 18.23 -3.05 -11.05
CA LYS A 174 17.37 -3.06 -12.22
C LYS A 174 16.12 -2.18 -12.02
N TRP A 175 15.57 -2.17 -10.81
CA TRP A 175 14.45 -1.31 -10.43
C TRP A 175 14.84 0.17 -10.47
N ILE A 176 16.00 0.51 -9.91
CA ILE A 176 16.55 1.86 -9.96
C ILE A 176 16.84 2.29 -11.40
N ARG A 177 17.40 1.41 -12.25
CA ARG A 177 17.69 1.70 -13.67
C ARG A 177 16.42 1.87 -14.52
N ARG A 178 15.37 1.06 -14.30
CA ARG A 178 14.09 1.26 -15.00
C ARG A 178 13.46 2.59 -14.64
N ARG A 179 13.59 3.03 -13.41
CA ARG A 179 13.16 4.35 -12.96
C ARG A 179 13.80 5.48 -13.76
N ILE A 180 15.09 5.36 -14.10
CA ILE A 180 15.83 6.35 -14.91
C ILE A 180 15.42 6.30 -16.39
N LEU A 181 15.13 5.10 -16.94
CA LEU A 181 14.81 4.93 -18.36
C LEU A 181 13.36 5.27 -18.75
N THR A 182 12.41 5.24 -17.80
CA THR A 182 11.03 5.68 -18.08
C THR A 182 10.91 7.20 -18.17
N ASP A 183 11.81 7.94 -17.55
CA ASP A 183 11.83 9.40 -17.63
C ASP A 183 12.42 9.92 -18.95
N ASP A 184 13.31 9.15 -19.62
CA ASP A 184 13.88 9.53 -20.92
C ASP A 184 12.88 9.42 -22.10
N PHE A 185 11.81 8.62 -21.94
CA PHE A 185 10.78 8.46 -23.01
C PHE A 185 9.63 9.47 -22.92
N ALA A 186 9.48 10.18 -21.81
CA ALA A 186 8.43 11.19 -21.66
C ALA A 186 8.79 12.56 -22.27
N SER A 187 10.05 12.75 -22.66
CA SER A 187 10.54 14.05 -23.18
C SER A 187 10.52 14.22 -24.71
N ASP A 188 10.25 13.15 -25.48
CA ASP A 188 10.33 13.20 -26.95
C ASP A 188 8.96 13.23 -27.67
N GLY A 189 7.92 13.72 -27.01
CA GLY A 189 6.55 13.76 -27.53
C GLY A 189 5.97 15.13 -27.84
N ASN A 190 6.77 16.14 -28.23
CA ASN A 190 6.22 17.41 -28.75
C ASN A 190 7.12 18.02 -29.82
N ASP A 191 7.00 17.49 -31.04
CA ASP A 191 7.23 18.22 -32.27
C ASP A 191 6.30 17.65 -33.36
N TRP A 192 5.13 18.28 -33.48
CA TRP A 192 4.37 18.50 -34.73
C TRP A 192 3.22 19.49 -34.48
#